data_7680d3428f085a423559b29619323d14
#
_entry.id   7680d3428f085a423559b29619323d14
#
_cell.length_a   1.000
_cell.length_b   1.000
_cell.length_c   1.000
_cell.angle_alpha   90.00
_cell.angle_beta   90.00
_cell.angle_gamma   90.00
#
_symmetry.space_group_name_H-M   'P 1'
#
loop_
_entity.id
_entity.type
_entity.pdbx_description
1 polymer ?
#
loop_
_entity_poly.entity_id
_entity_poly.type
_entity_poly.pdbx_seq_one_letter_code
_entity_poly.pdbx_strand_id
1 'polypeptide(L)'
;SLGAGDIQWMTSGSGILQQEMPKGNSQGQMHGFQLWANLPSELKMTDPRYQDVSGTEIPNILEDDGTIVKVIVGSFWGKTGPVDGIAAEPQYLDIYVPPGVKKTFPVDTCRKTFAYIFDGSGAFDSASIPKGILLEKEVRGEELNIRDMSGNRTLVSFDTGDFVTVQAGEEGIRFLLISGKPIQEPVAWHGPVVMNTREELIQAFDELKNGTFIKPAH
;
A
#
# COMPACT_ATOMS: atom_id res chain seq x y z
N SER A 1 6.08 16.22 -11.75
CA SER A 1 5.89 16.54 -10.32
C SER A 1 4.53 16.04 -9.88
N LEU A 2 4.46 15.46 -8.70
CA LEU A 2 3.22 14.96 -8.12
C LEU A 2 2.52 16.07 -7.35
N GLY A 3 1.22 16.25 -7.61
CA GLY A 3 0.32 17.09 -6.83
C GLY A 3 -0.43 16.28 -5.76
N ALA A 4 -1.30 16.96 -5.01
CA ALA A 4 -2.14 16.28 -4.03
C ALA A 4 -3.12 15.31 -4.70
N GLY A 5 -3.07 14.05 -4.30
CA GLY A 5 -3.91 12.99 -4.85
C GLY A 5 -3.35 12.30 -6.09
N ASP A 6 -2.24 12.77 -6.65
CA ASP A 6 -1.56 12.11 -7.76
C ASP A 6 -0.83 10.85 -7.28
N ILE A 7 -0.61 9.93 -8.21
CA ILE A 7 0.07 8.68 -7.96
C ILE A 7 1.19 8.48 -8.97
N GLN A 8 2.32 7.99 -8.47
CA GLN A 8 3.38 7.46 -9.29
C GLN A 8 3.56 5.99 -8.96
N TRP A 9 3.44 5.15 -9.97
CA TRP A 9 3.73 3.73 -9.85
C TRP A 9 4.97 3.38 -10.67
N MET A 10 5.93 2.75 -10.01
CA MET A 10 7.20 2.37 -10.61
C MET A 10 7.41 0.87 -10.51
N THR A 11 7.71 0.23 -11.63
CA THR A 11 8.30 -1.11 -11.66
C THR A 11 9.80 -0.94 -11.77
N SER A 12 10.52 -1.21 -10.68
CA SER A 12 11.97 -0.98 -10.65
C SER A 12 12.75 -1.94 -11.56
N GLY A 13 12.27 -3.18 -11.70
CA GLY A 13 12.87 -4.17 -12.57
C GLY A 13 14.38 -4.30 -12.35
N SER A 14 15.15 -4.19 -13.42
CA SER A 14 16.61 -4.26 -13.42
C SER A 14 17.32 -3.13 -12.65
N GLY A 15 16.58 -2.11 -12.21
CA GLY A 15 17.07 -1.05 -11.34
C GLY A 15 16.63 0.36 -11.74
N ILE A 16 16.29 1.15 -10.73
CA ILE A 16 15.99 2.58 -10.84
C ILE A 16 16.80 3.33 -9.80
N LEU A 17 17.37 4.46 -10.16
CA LEU A 17 17.86 5.45 -9.21
C LEU A 17 16.85 6.59 -9.13
N GLN A 18 16.28 6.78 -7.95
CA GLN A 18 15.27 7.81 -7.70
C GLN A 18 15.78 8.81 -6.66
N GLN A 19 15.49 10.07 -6.90
CA GLN A 19 15.65 11.14 -5.92
C GLN A 19 14.32 11.85 -5.75
N GLU A 20 13.83 11.89 -4.52
CA GLU A 20 12.62 12.62 -4.17
C GLU A 20 12.97 13.95 -3.52
N MET A 21 12.30 15.02 -3.95
CA MET A 21 12.44 16.34 -3.39
C MET A 21 11.05 16.85 -2.96
N PRO A 22 10.52 16.35 -1.82
CA PRO A 22 9.19 16.70 -1.36
C PRO A 22 9.08 18.18 -1.04
N LYS A 23 7.96 18.77 -1.49
CA LYS A 23 7.57 20.14 -1.11
C LYS A 23 6.26 20.07 -0.34
N GLY A 24 6.25 20.62 0.87
CA GLY A 24 5.03 20.73 1.66
C GLY A 24 4.06 21.77 1.07
N ASN A 25 2.83 21.77 1.61
CA ASN A 25 1.84 22.84 1.40
C ASN A 25 2.34 24.18 1.99
N SER A 26 1.49 25.20 1.99
CA SER A 26 1.81 26.53 2.56
C SER A 26 2.19 26.51 4.07
N GLN A 27 1.87 25.40 4.76
CA GLN A 27 2.22 25.17 6.16
C GLN A 27 3.44 24.23 6.32
N GLY A 28 4.09 23.87 5.22
CA GLY A 28 5.24 22.94 5.21
C GLY A 28 4.86 21.47 5.44
N GLN A 29 3.57 21.13 5.40
CA GLN A 29 3.09 19.76 5.62
C GLN A 29 3.04 19.00 4.30
N MET A 30 3.46 17.76 4.35
CA MET A 30 3.31 16.78 3.28
C MET A 30 2.70 15.51 3.85
N HIS A 31 1.72 14.95 3.16
CA HIS A 31 1.11 13.68 3.50
C HIS A 31 1.11 12.78 2.25
N GLY A 32 1.67 11.61 2.37
CA GLY A 32 1.75 10.63 1.29
C GLY A 32 2.08 9.24 1.81
N PHE A 33 1.95 8.26 0.94
CA PHE A 33 2.27 6.86 1.22
C PHE A 33 3.20 6.35 0.15
N GLN A 34 4.15 5.52 0.55
CA GLN A 34 4.98 4.74 -0.35
C GLN A 34 4.73 3.26 -0.07
N LEU A 35 4.13 2.56 -1.04
CA LEU A 35 3.92 1.12 -0.99
C LEU A 35 5.04 0.44 -1.78
N TRP A 36 5.69 -0.54 -1.17
CA TRP A 36 6.63 -1.41 -1.85
C TRP A 36 5.99 -2.78 -2.07
N ALA A 37 5.88 -3.17 -3.33
CA ALA A 37 5.45 -4.49 -3.75
C ALA A 37 6.63 -5.23 -4.40
N ASN A 38 6.83 -6.50 -4.02
CA ASN A 38 7.91 -7.31 -4.58
C ASN A 38 7.54 -7.82 -5.98
N LEU A 39 8.55 -8.10 -6.80
CA LEU A 39 8.43 -8.75 -8.09
C LEU A 39 8.77 -10.24 -7.97
N PRO A 40 8.08 -11.13 -8.70
CA PRO A 40 8.52 -12.51 -8.83
C PRO A 40 9.88 -12.59 -9.53
N SER A 41 10.59 -13.68 -9.29
CA SER A 41 11.98 -13.89 -9.76
C SER A 41 12.13 -13.66 -11.27
N GLU A 42 11.19 -14.16 -12.04
CA GLU A 42 11.17 -14.03 -13.50
C GLU A 42 11.05 -12.59 -14.01
N LEU A 43 10.52 -11.67 -13.19
CA LEU A 43 10.31 -10.27 -13.54
C LEU A 43 11.28 -9.31 -12.84
N LYS A 44 12.17 -9.81 -11.96
CA LYS A 44 13.09 -8.94 -11.23
C LYS A 44 14.04 -8.15 -12.11
N MET A 45 14.42 -8.71 -13.26
CA MET A 45 15.33 -8.06 -14.21
C MET A 45 14.61 -7.51 -15.44
N THR A 46 13.28 -7.31 -15.37
CA THR A 46 12.52 -6.65 -16.44
C THR A 46 12.93 -5.19 -16.60
N ASP A 47 12.63 -4.60 -17.74
CA ASP A 47 12.89 -3.18 -17.97
C ASP A 47 12.11 -2.30 -16.97
N PRO A 48 12.71 -1.22 -16.48
CA PRO A 48 12.02 -0.27 -15.62
C PRO A 48 10.84 0.39 -16.31
N ARG A 49 9.74 0.57 -15.55
CA ARG A 49 8.55 1.23 -16.06
C ARG A 49 8.03 2.26 -15.06
N TYR A 50 7.57 3.41 -15.57
CA TYR A 50 6.90 4.46 -14.82
C TYR A 50 5.48 4.65 -15.30
N GLN A 51 4.55 4.88 -14.35
CA GLN A 51 3.17 5.25 -14.61
C GLN A 51 2.83 6.42 -13.70
N ASP A 52 2.69 7.60 -14.29
CA ASP A 52 2.24 8.81 -13.59
C ASP A 52 0.74 8.96 -13.84
N VAL A 53 -0.03 9.09 -12.76
CA VAL A 53 -1.49 9.18 -12.80
C VAL A 53 -1.93 10.41 -12.04
N SER A 54 -2.67 11.28 -12.71
CA SER A 54 -3.32 12.42 -12.05
C SER A 54 -4.43 11.95 -11.11
N GLY A 55 -4.57 12.59 -9.97
CA GLY A 55 -5.66 12.31 -9.02
C GLY A 55 -7.05 12.41 -9.63
N THR A 56 -7.20 13.16 -10.72
CA THR A 56 -8.46 13.29 -11.47
C THR A 56 -8.80 12.09 -12.34
N GLU A 57 -7.83 11.26 -12.65
CA GLU A 57 -8.01 10.03 -13.44
C GLU A 57 -8.40 8.83 -12.57
N ILE A 58 -8.24 8.95 -11.23
CA ILE A 58 -8.55 7.89 -10.29
C ILE A 58 -10.07 7.78 -10.12
N PRO A 59 -10.68 6.64 -10.47
CA PRO A 59 -12.10 6.44 -10.31
C PRO A 59 -12.53 6.53 -8.85
N ASN A 60 -13.57 7.32 -8.59
CA ASN A 60 -14.25 7.39 -7.30
C ASN A 60 -15.59 6.68 -7.39
N ILE A 61 -15.91 5.88 -6.40
CA ILE A 61 -17.22 5.27 -6.18
C ILE A 61 -17.79 5.94 -4.94
N LEU A 62 -18.95 6.57 -5.08
CA LEU A 62 -19.72 7.14 -3.98
C LEU A 62 -20.96 6.28 -3.78
N GLU A 63 -21.12 5.73 -2.60
CA GLU A 63 -22.26 4.93 -2.20
C GLU A 63 -23.33 5.80 -1.49
N ASP A 64 -24.58 5.33 -1.45
CA ASP A 64 -25.72 6.07 -0.84
C ASP A 64 -25.53 6.37 0.64
N ASP A 65 -24.74 5.57 1.35
CA ASP A 65 -24.37 5.78 2.76
C ASP A 65 -23.26 6.80 2.98
N GLY A 66 -22.74 7.40 1.90
CA GLY A 66 -21.63 8.33 1.92
C GLY A 66 -20.25 7.69 1.93
N THR A 67 -20.14 6.37 1.85
CA THR A 67 -18.86 5.66 1.68
C THR A 67 -18.22 6.04 0.33
N ILE A 68 -16.94 6.35 0.36
CA ILE A 68 -16.17 6.69 -0.85
C ILE A 68 -15.05 5.66 -1.02
N VAL A 69 -14.93 5.12 -2.23
CA VAL A 69 -13.84 4.23 -2.62
C VAL A 69 -13.12 4.78 -3.84
N LYS A 70 -11.84 5.11 -3.69
CA LYS A 70 -10.95 5.44 -4.81
C LYS A 70 -10.24 4.17 -5.25
N VAL A 71 -10.39 3.82 -6.52
CA VAL A 71 -9.76 2.62 -7.09
C VAL A 71 -8.46 3.03 -7.76
N ILE A 72 -7.34 2.80 -7.07
CA ILE A 72 -6.01 3.20 -7.53
C ILE A 72 -5.43 2.13 -8.44
N VAL A 73 -5.43 0.87 -7.97
CA VAL A 73 -4.95 -0.30 -8.71
C VAL A 73 -5.96 -1.42 -8.59
N GLY A 74 -6.13 -2.17 -9.65
CA GLY A 74 -7.07 -3.29 -9.73
C GLY A 74 -8.49 -2.86 -10.04
N SER A 75 -9.46 -3.78 -9.85
CA SER A 75 -10.87 -3.53 -10.15
C SER A 75 -11.71 -3.71 -8.89
N PHE A 76 -12.64 -2.79 -8.67
CA PHE A 76 -13.54 -2.81 -7.54
C PHE A 76 -14.91 -2.23 -7.92
N TRP A 77 -16.00 -2.91 -7.56
CA TRP A 77 -17.40 -2.53 -7.87
C TRP A 77 -17.60 -1.99 -9.29
N GLY A 78 -17.01 -2.70 -10.27
CA GLY A 78 -17.16 -2.35 -11.70
C GLY A 78 -16.34 -1.16 -12.18
N LYS A 79 -15.47 -0.60 -11.35
CA LYS A 79 -14.47 0.40 -11.75
C LYS A 79 -13.08 -0.23 -11.74
N THR A 80 -12.24 0.21 -12.67
CA THR A 80 -10.84 -0.25 -12.77
C THR A 80 -9.92 0.95 -12.60
N GLY A 81 -8.92 0.80 -11.74
CA GLY A 81 -7.90 1.81 -11.52
C GLY A 81 -7.00 2.00 -12.74
N PRO A 82 -6.40 3.18 -12.88
CA PRO A 82 -5.61 3.54 -14.06
C PRO A 82 -4.25 2.86 -14.14
N VAL A 83 -3.74 2.34 -13.03
CA VAL A 83 -2.45 1.64 -12.99
C VAL A 83 -2.62 0.18 -13.42
N ASP A 84 -1.87 -0.25 -14.44
CA ASP A 84 -2.00 -1.56 -15.07
C ASP A 84 -0.67 -2.31 -15.21
N GLY A 85 -0.75 -3.58 -15.64
CA GLY A 85 0.41 -4.39 -15.99
C GLY A 85 1.34 -4.67 -14.82
N ILE A 86 0.80 -4.82 -13.60
CA ILE A 86 1.59 -5.02 -12.39
C ILE A 86 1.61 -6.48 -11.99
N ALA A 87 2.80 -6.98 -11.68
CA ALA A 87 2.99 -8.32 -11.12
C ALA A 87 2.25 -8.48 -9.78
N ALA A 88 1.89 -9.72 -9.43
CA ALA A 88 1.12 -10.08 -8.23
C ALA A 88 -0.32 -9.51 -8.21
N GLU A 89 -0.77 -8.90 -9.30
CA GLU A 89 -2.13 -8.37 -9.45
C GLU A 89 -2.64 -7.64 -8.20
N PRO A 90 -1.95 -6.61 -7.71
CA PRO A 90 -2.36 -5.94 -6.50
C PRO A 90 -3.71 -5.23 -6.69
N GLN A 91 -4.47 -5.15 -5.59
CA GLN A 91 -5.57 -4.21 -5.47
C GLN A 91 -5.17 -3.16 -4.42
N TYR A 92 -5.35 -1.89 -4.77
CA TYR A 92 -5.03 -0.77 -3.89
C TYR A 92 -6.16 0.24 -3.91
N LEU A 93 -6.87 0.35 -2.80
CA LEU A 93 -8.05 1.19 -2.61
C LEU A 93 -7.80 2.19 -1.49
N ASP A 94 -8.21 3.44 -1.68
CA ASP A 94 -8.33 4.45 -0.62
C ASP A 94 -9.83 4.56 -0.27
N ILE A 95 -10.18 4.19 0.95
CA ILE A 95 -11.56 4.02 1.39
C ILE A 95 -11.85 4.98 2.54
N TYR A 96 -12.95 5.71 2.43
CA TYR A 96 -13.54 6.48 3.50
C TYR A 96 -14.93 5.91 3.83
N VAL A 97 -15.16 5.63 5.12
CA VAL A 97 -16.47 5.22 5.65
C VAL A 97 -16.94 6.27 6.65
N PRO A 98 -18.14 6.86 6.45
CA PRO A 98 -18.65 7.93 7.33
C PRO A 98 -18.87 7.49 8.76
N PRO A 99 -19.01 8.45 9.70
CA PRO A 99 -19.29 8.18 11.10
C PRO A 99 -20.44 7.22 11.32
N GLY A 100 -20.24 6.19 12.15
CA GLY A 100 -21.25 5.22 12.55
C GLY A 100 -21.73 4.25 11.47
N VAL A 101 -21.23 4.37 10.25
CA VAL A 101 -21.59 3.45 9.14
C VAL A 101 -20.85 2.12 9.30
N LYS A 102 -21.56 1.01 9.10
CA LYS A 102 -20.99 -0.33 8.94
C LYS A 102 -20.96 -0.69 7.47
N LYS A 103 -19.77 -1.02 6.96
CA LYS A 103 -19.56 -1.33 5.54
C LYS A 103 -18.78 -2.62 5.35
N THR A 104 -19.16 -3.39 4.32
CA THR A 104 -18.51 -4.64 3.96
C THR A 104 -17.93 -4.52 2.56
N PHE A 105 -16.67 -4.90 2.42
CA PHE A 105 -15.91 -4.87 1.17
C PHE A 105 -15.55 -6.30 0.77
N PRO A 106 -15.88 -6.74 -0.45
CA PRO A 106 -15.46 -8.04 -0.95
C PRO A 106 -13.95 -8.06 -1.18
N VAL A 107 -13.32 -9.17 -0.81
CA VAL A 107 -11.91 -9.46 -1.04
C VAL A 107 -11.74 -10.86 -1.61
N ASP A 108 -10.63 -11.10 -2.29
CA ASP A 108 -10.34 -12.42 -2.87
C ASP A 108 -9.62 -13.28 -1.82
N THR A 109 -10.15 -14.47 -1.55
CA THR A 109 -9.60 -15.44 -0.59
C THR A 109 -8.21 -15.93 -0.95
N CYS A 110 -7.83 -15.86 -2.23
CA CYS A 110 -6.51 -16.26 -2.71
C CYS A 110 -5.45 -15.17 -2.51
N ARG A 111 -5.83 -14.01 -1.99
CA ARG A 111 -4.94 -12.86 -1.79
C ARG A 111 -4.64 -12.64 -0.31
N LYS A 112 -3.47 -12.07 -0.03
CA LYS A 112 -3.19 -11.51 1.29
C LYS A 112 -3.73 -10.09 1.32
N THR A 113 -4.53 -9.80 2.36
CA THR A 113 -5.22 -8.52 2.50
C THR A 113 -4.83 -7.87 3.83
N PHE A 114 -4.65 -6.56 3.79
CA PHE A 114 -4.44 -5.74 4.99
C PHE A 114 -5.02 -4.35 4.79
N ALA A 115 -5.32 -3.68 5.89
CA ALA A 115 -5.75 -2.29 5.92
C ALA A 115 -4.75 -1.43 6.70
N TYR A 116 -4.44 -0.25 6.19
CA TYR A 116 -3.66 0.76 6.92
C TYR A 116 -4.55 1.98 7.18
N ILE A 117 -4.86 2.22 8.46
CA ILE A 117 -5.70 3.33 8.89
C ILE A 117 -4.85 4.58 9.03
N PHE A 118 -5.24 5.66 8.37
CA PHE A 118 -4.51 6.91 8.40
C PHE A 118 -5.35 8.13 8.81
N ASP A 119 -6.66 7.92 9.05
CA ASP A 119 -7.54 8.94 9.60
C ASP A 119 -8.74 8.29 10.29
N GLY A 120 -9.22 8.89 11.39
CA GLY A 120 -10.32 8.39 12.17
C GLY A 120 -10.06 7.04 12.86
N SER A 121 -11.12 6.27 13.09
CA SER A 121 -11.07 4.98 13.78
C SER A 121 -12.24 4.08 13.39
N GLY A 122 -12.08 2.77 13.59
CA GLY A 122 -13.15 1.79 13.37
C GLY A 122 -12.81 0.40 13.89
N ALA A 123 -13.84 -0.42 14.06
CA ALA A 123 -13.71 -1.82 14.44
C ALA A 123 -13.85 -2.70 13.19
N PHE A 124 -12.88 -3.59 12.97
CA PHE A 124 -12.93 -4.58 11.91
C PHE A 124 -13.45 -5.91 12.46
N ASP A 125 -14.58 -6.38 11.92
CA ASP A 125 -15.17 -7.64 12.35
C ASP A 125 -14.21 -8.82 11.98
N SER A 126 -14.00 -9.74 12.93
CA SER A 126 -13.19 -10.95 12.74
C SER A 126 -11.76 -10.70 12.26
N ALA A 127 -11.22 -9.50 12.46
CA ALA A 127 -9.83 -9.21 12.14
C ALA A 127 -8.88 -9.92 13.11
N SER A 128 -7.75 -10.36 12.60
CA SER A 128 -6.59 -10.70 13.44
C SER A 128 -6.21 -9.50 14.31
N ILE A 129 -5.61 -9.77 15.46
CA ILE A 129 -5.22 -8.74 16.43
C ILE A 129 -4.53 -7.57 15.71
N PRO A 130 -5.05 -6.33 15.80
CA PRO A 130 -4.45 -5.18 15.16
C PRO A 130 -3.01 -5.02 15.65
N LYS A 131 -2.06 -5.00 14.71
CA LYS A 131 -0.66 -4.67 15.02
C LYS A 131 -0.49 -3.18 14.83
N GLY A 132 -0.57 -2.40 15.91
CA GLY A 132 -0.22 -1.00 15.89
C GLY A 132 1.27 -0.81 15.65
N ILE A 133 1.67 0.10 14.78
CA ILE A 133 3.05 0.57 14.72
C ILE A 133 3.22 1.53 15.91
N LEU A 134 3.85 1.03 16.97
CA LEU A 134 4.14 1.74 18.20
C LEU A 134 5.37 2.65 18.01
N LEU A 135 5.27 3.72 17.24
CA LEU A 135 6.43 4.60 17.04
C LEU A 135 6.57 5.73 18.08
N GLU A 136 5.56 6.05 18.85
CA GLU A 136 5.64 7.25 19.74
C GLU A 136 5.13 7.07 21.17
N LYS A 137 4.51 5.94 21.57
CA LYS A 137 3.93 5.79 22.92
C LYS A 137 4.76 4.93 23.88
N GLU A 138 5.74 4.17 23.41
CA GLU A 138 6.68 3.44 24.30
C GLU A 138 7.51 4.39 25.19
N VAL A 139 7.66 5.66 24.79
CA VAL A 139 8.47 6.63 25.52
C VAL A 139 7.80 7.12 26.81
N ARG A 140 6.52 6.83 27.04
CA ARG A 140 5.77 7.31 28.21
C ARG A 140 5.23 6.24 29.15
N GLY A 141 5.51 4.96 28.91
CA GLY A 141 5.13 3.90 29.85
C GLY A 141 3.63 3.70 30.06
N GLU A 142 2.79 4.17 29.14
CA GLU A 142 1.35 3.89 29.18
C GLU A 142 1.06 2.53 28.51
N GLU A 143 0.44 1.62 29.29
CA GLU A 143 -0.09 0.37 28.75
C GLU A 143 -1.04 0.66 27.59
N LEU A 144 -0.78 0.05 26.44
CA LEU A 144 -1.71 0.03 25.32
C LEU A 144 -2.93 -0.80 25.73
N ASN A 145 -4.00 -0.14 26.11
CA ASN A 145 -5.29 -0.79 26.08
C ASN A 145 -5.60 -1.15 24.63
N ILE A 146 -5.65 -2.44 24.32
CA ILE A 146 -6.20 -2.99 23.09
C ILE A 146 -7.68 -2.57 23.09
N ARG A 147 -7.97 -1.47 22.43
CA ARG A 147 -9.35 -1.00 22.28
C ARG A 147 -10.00 -1.84 21.19
N ASP A 148 -11.30 -2.08 21.29
CA ASP A 148 -12.10 -2.74 20.27
C ASP A 148 -12.10 -1.99 18.92
N MET A 149 -11.50 -0.80 18.88
CA MET A 149 -11.39 0.05 17.69
C MET A 149 -9.92 0.31 17.34
N SER A 150 -9.63 0.12 16.05
CA SER A 150 -8.35 0.48 15.46
C SER A 150 -8.38 1.93 14.99
N GLY A 151 -7.40 2.72 15.39
CA GLY A 151 -7.31 4.14 15.07
C GLY A 151 -6.21 4.47 14.06
N ASN A 152 -5.99 5.76 13.86
CA ASN A 152 -4.95 6.30 12.98
C ASN A 152 -3.57 5.66 13.24
N ARG A 153 -2.81 5.39 12.15
CA ARG A 153 -1.50 4.74 12.14
C ARG A 153 -1.52 3.27 12.58
N THR A 154 -2.63 2.58 12.36
CA THR A 154 -2.77 1.14 12.66
C THR A 154 -2.74 0.33 11.36
N LEU A 155 -1.93 -0.72 11.34
CA LEU A 155 -1.96 -1.76 10.31
C LEU A 155 -2.79 -2.94 10.83
N VAL A 156 -3.85 -3.28 10.12
CA VAL A 156 -4.70 -4.43 10.38
C VAL A 156 -4.42 -5.50 9.33
N SER A 157 -3.94 -6.67 9.76
CA SER A 157 -3.74 -7.82 8.88
C SER A 157 -4.92 -8.77 9.01
N PHE A 158 -5.47 -9.19 7.88
CA PHE A 158 -6.61 -10.09 7.83
C PHE A 158 -6.17 -11.53 7.56
N ASP A 159 -6.94 -12.46 8.13
CA ASP A 159 -6.86 -13.87 7.77
C ASP A 159 -7.59 -14.14 6.46
N THR A 160 -7.67 -15.40 6.03
CA THR A 160 -8.38 -15.77 4.83
C THR A 160 -9.89 -15.57 5.01
N GLY A 161 -10.53 -14.88 4.08
CA GLY A 161 -11.97 -14.60 4.10
C GLY A 161 -12.42 -13.93 2.81
N ASP A 162 -13.73 -13.86 2.61
CA ASP A 162 -14.36 -13.27 1.41
C ASP A 162 -14.64 -11.78 1.56
N PHE A 163 -14.65 -11.28 2.81
CA PHE A 163 -15.09 -9.92 3.12
C PHE A 163 -14.23 -9.29 4.20
N VAL A 164 -14.05 -7.99 4.10
CA VAL A 164 -13.58 -7.11 5.16
C VAL A 164 -14.75 -6.23 5.58
N THR A 165 -15.19 -6.36 6.84
CA THR A 165 -16.27 -5.54 7.40
C THR A 165 -15.71 -4.59 8.43
N VAL A 166 -16.05 -3.31 8.32
CA VAL A 166 -15.65 -2.27 9.24
C VAL A 166 -16.87 -1.51 9.76
N GLN A 167 -16.90 -1.28 11.06
CA GLN A 167 -17.79 -0.34 11.73
C GLN A 167 -17.01 0.94 12.00
N ALA A 168 -17.33 2.03 11.30
CA ALA A 168 -16.68 3.31 11.52
C ALA A 168 -16.99 3.91 12.89
N GLY A 169 -16.03 4.58 13.48
CA GLY A 169 -16.18 5.31 14.73
C GLY A 169 -16.93 6.64 14.58
N GLU A 170 -16.90 7.46 15.64
CA GLU A 170 -17.66 8.72 15.72
C GLU A 170 -17.19 9.79 14.71
N GLU A 171 -15.92 9.72 14.27
CA GLU A 171 -15.33 10.64 13.29
C GLU A 171 -15.23 10.03 11.89
N GLY A 172 -15.75 8.80 11.70
CA GLY A 172 -15.54 8.02 10.52
C GLY A 172 -14.18 7.30 10.53
N ILE A 173 -13.86 6.65 9.42
CA ILE A 173 -12.57 5.98 9.23
C ILE A 173 -12.10 6.14 7.79
N ARG A 174 -10.81 6.38 7.61
CA ARG A 174 -10.16 6.34 6.30
C ARG A 174 -8.95 5.43 6.34
N PHE A 175 -8.87 4.54 5.37
CA PHE A 175 -7.82 3.53 5.32
C PHE A 175 -7.51 3.13 3.88
N LEU A 176 -6.28 2.65 3.70
CA LEU A 176 -5.88 1.95 2.49
C LEU A 176 -6.24 0.48 2.66
N LEU A 177 -7.01 -0.08 1.73
CA LEU A 177 -7.24 -1.52 1.64
C LEU A 177 -6.38 -2.07 0.52
N ILE A 178 -5.44 -2.95 0.89
CA ILE A 178 -4.43 -3.45 -0.02
C ILE A 178 -4.49 -4.97 -0.02
N SER A 179 -4.52 -5.56 -1.21
CA SER A 179 -4.42 -7.01 -1.38
C SER A 179 -3.56 -7.38 -2.58
N GLY A 180 -3.00 -8.58 -2.55
CA GLY A 180 -2.19 -9.09 -3.66
C GLY A 180 -1.96 -10.59 -3.56
N LYS A 181 -1.67 -11.22 -4.69
CA LYS A 181 -1.29 -12.64 -4.74
C LYS A 181 0.07 -12.83 -4.07
N PRO A 182 0.19 -13.76 -3.10
CA PRO A 182 1.49 -14.10 -2.53
C PRO A 182 2.42 -14.66 -3.60
N ILE A 183 3.63 -14.14 -3.71
CA ILE A 183 4.63 -14.61 -4.68
C ILE A 183 5.17 -15.99 -4.28
N GLN A 184 5.27 -16.27 -2.97
CA GLN A 184 5.72 -17.56 -2.40
C GLN A 184 7.12 -17.99 -2.86
N GLU A 185 7.99 -17.03 -3.07
CA GLU A 185 9.39 -17.23 -3.43
C GLU A 185 10.32 -16.82 -2.29
N PRO A 186 11.56 -17.33 -2.24
CA PRO A 186 12.57 -16.84 -1.30
C PRO A 186 12.79 -15.35 -1.46
N VAL A 187 13.05 -14.66 -0.36
CA VAL A 187 13.34 -13.22 -0.33
C VAL A 187 14.69 -12.98 0.32
N ALA A 188 15.62 -12.42 -0.44
CA ALA A 188 16.86 -11.87 0.04
C ALA A 188 16.78 -10.34 -0.08
N TRP A 189 16.79 -9.64 1.08
CA TRP A 189 16.59 -8.20 1.13
C TRP A 189 17.71 -7.51 1.90
N HIS A 190 18.26 -6.46 1.30
CA HIS A 190 19.17 -5.55 2.00
C HIS A 190 19.06 -4.13 1.43
N GLY A 191 18.78 -3.15 2.31
CA GLY A 191 18.58 -1.75 1.91
C GLY A 191 17.49 -1.61 0.83
N PRO A 192 17.78 -0.95 -0.29
CA PRO A 192 16.79 -0.75 -1.36
C PRO A 192 16.70 -1.92 -2.36
N VAL A 193 17.46 -2.98 -2.18
CA VAL A 193 17.55 -4.10 -3.13
C VAL A 193 16.85 -5.33 -2.58
N VAL A 194 15.95 -5.92 -3.37
CA VAL A 194 15.26 -7.16 -3.08
C VAL A 194 15.50 -8.16 -4.20
N MET A 195 16.09 -9.31 -3.85
CA MET A 195 16.39 -10.42 -4.74
C MET A 195 15.82 -11.73 -4.18
N ASN A 196 16.07 -12.86 -4.82
CA ASN A 196 15.66 -14.17 -4.33
C ASN A 196 16.77 -14.89 -3.55
N THR A 197 18.04 -14.62 -3.87
CA THR A 197 19.19 -15.23 -3.23
C THR A 197 20.17 -14.20 -2.68
N ARG A 198 21.03 -14.65 -1.76
CA ARG A 198 22.10 -13.83 -1.22
C ARG A 198 23.16 -13.50 -2.27
N GLU A 199 23.44 -14.44 -3.17
CA GLU A 199 24.38 -14.28 -4.25
C GLU A 199 23.96 -13.18 -5.21
N GLU A 200 22.66 -13.11 -5.57
CA GLU A 200 22.09 -12.04 -6.37
C GLU A 200 22.18 -10.68 -5.68
N LEU A 201 21.96 -10.62 -4.35
CA LEU A 201 22.17 -9.39 -3.59
C LEU A 201 23.64 -8.92 -3.67
N ILE A 202 24.60 -9.82 -3.47
CA ILE A 202 26.02 -9.49 -3.54
C ILE A 202 26.35 -8.94 -4.94
N GLN A 203 25.88 -9.60 -5.98
CA GLN A 203 26.06 -9.13 -7.36
C GLN A 203 25.47 -7.73 -7.55
N ALA A 204 24.25 -7.47 -7.10
CA ALA A 204 23.60 -6.17 -7.23
C ALA A 204 24.41 -5.05 -6.55
N PHE A 205 24.94 -5.29 -5.35
CA PHE A 205 25.78 -4.32 -4.66
C PHE A 205 27.15 -4.11 -5.30
N ASP A 206 27.75 -5.16 -5.86
CA ASP A 206 28.98 -5.03 -6.63
C ASP A 206 28.76 -4.21 -7.91
N GLU A 207 27.64 -4.42 -8.60
CA GLU A 207 27.25 -3.62 -9.76
C GLU A 207 27.00 -2.15 -9.41
N LEU A 208 26.32 -1.88 -8.26
CA LEU A 208 26.15 -0.53 -7.74
C LEU A 208 27.47 0.17 -7.48
N LYS A 209 28.41 -0.52 -6.84
CA LYS A 209 29.75 -0.01 -6.53
C LYS A 209 30.56 0.29 -7.80
N ASN A 210 30.39 -0.53 -8.83
CA ASN A 210 31.11 -0.41 -10.09
C ASN A 210 30.40 0.50 -11.11
N GLY A 211 29.24 1.07 -10.77
CA GLY A 211 28.47 1.94 -11.67
C GLY A 211 27.80 1.21 -12.85
N THR A 212 27.61 -0.11 -12.73
CA THR A 212 27.00 -0.97 -13.77
C THR A 212 25.62 -1.48 -13.39
N PHE A 213 25.06 -0.99 -12.28
CA PHE A 213 23.76 -1.41 -11.76
C PHE A 213 22.61 -1.05 -12.72
N ILE A 214 22.59 0.19 -13.22
CA ILE A 214 21.60 0.62 -14.20
C ILE A 214 21.98 0.04 -15.55
N LYS A 215 21.11 -0.80 -16.09
CA LYS A 215 21.29 -1.42 -17.41
C LYS A 215 20.87 -0.44 -18.51
N PRO A 216 21.52 -0.45 -19.68
CA PRO A 216 21.01 0.29 -20.84
C PRO A 216 19.64 -0.27 -21.24
N ALA A 217 18.72 0.62 -21.63
CA ALA A 217 17.42 0.21 -22.17
C ALA A 217 17.63 -0.66 -23.42
N HIS A 218 16.91 -1.75 -23.52
CA HIS A 218 16.89 -2.65 -24.67
C HIS A 218 15.95 -2.16 -25.75
#